data_92039262c580a68aa93b6fa04ed98462
#
_entry.id   92039262c580a68aa93b6fa04ed98462
#
_cell.length_a   1.000
_cell.length_b   1.000
_cell.length_c   1.000
_cell.angle_alpha   90.00
_cell.angle_beta   90.00
_cell.angle_gamma   90.00
#
_symmetry.space_group_name_H-M   'P 1'
#
loop_
_entity.id
_entity.type
_entity.pdbx_description
1 polymer ?
#
loop_
_entity_poly.entity_id
_entity_poly.type
_entity_poly.pdbx_seq_one_letter_code
_entity_poly.pdbx_strand_id
1 'polypeptide(L)'
;MLRPLPAFATTTSLVVVVLFLAASAAVQAGDEADAGGGGVVGVDGTRFVVDGGRTIYFSGFNAYWLMLMASDPARRGKVTAAFRQAAAHGLNLARTWAFSDGGDRPLQSSPGVYDEAMFQGLDFVIAEARRHGVYLLLCLTNNFHDFGGKRQYIRWARDAGHRDLAADDDFFNSTVVKGYYKNHVKTVLTRVNTFTGVAYKDDPTIFGWELMNEPRCDADPTGAMVQAWVEEMAPYVKSIDGEHLVTAGLEGFYGDGAHESKDLNPWGIYYGTNFIATHRAAGVDFATIHLYPDVWLWGSGAGEQLAFFKNWTQSHVEDTERYLGKPLLVTEYGKFLWEGVANRTQRNYFLGMVLDSIYDSAAAGGPLVGGAFWQLLDDGMDTLRDGYEIILPEDRRAASIISSHSRQLAELNGQDVEALRRRRSRRANRKIHVDGSGRGRSSSHTPQFKILLLRFIAFFRSVSSLFSGV
;
A
#
# COMPACT_ATOMS: atom_id res chain seq x y z
N MET A 1 74.66 -45.11 16.39
CA MET A 1 73.50 -45.50 17.24
C MET A 1 72.79 -44.27 17.66
N LEU A 2 71.71 -43.91 16.98
CA LEU A 2 70.82 -42.80 17.32
C LEU A 2 69.43 -43.37 17.49
N ARG A 3 68.88 -43.22 18.68
CA ARG A 3 67.49 -43.59 18.99
C ARG A 3 66.53 -42.51 18.55
N PRO A 4 65.34 -42.83 18.02
CA PRO A 4 64.32 -41.85 17.70
C PRO A 4 63.51 -41.46 18.94
N LEU A 5 63.16 -40.18 19.05
CA LEU A 5 62.21 -39.60 20.01
C LEU A 5 60.76 -39.80 19.54
N PRO A 6 59.81 -39.93 20.45
CA PRO A 6 58.41 -40.21 20.07
C PRO A 6 57.63 -38.97 19.67
N ALA A 7 56.82 -39.11 18.64
CA ALA A 7 55.83 -38.15 18.21
C ALA A 7 54.55 -38.31 19.09
N PHE A 8 54.32 -37.40 20.00
CA PHE A 8 53.02 -37.20 20.63
C PHE A 8 52.83 -35.71 20.99
N ALA A 9 52.15 -34.95 20.18
CA ALA A 9 51.44 -33.75 20.55
C ALA A 9 50.91 -32.96 19.33
N THR A 10 49.92 -33.44 18.57
CA THR A 10 49.25 -32.62 17.54
C THR A 10 47.73 -32.87 17.40
N THR A 11 47.13 -33.74 18.19
CA THR A 11 45.68 -34.05 18.04
C THR A 11 44.75 -33.29 18.97
N THR A 12 45.26 -32.65 20.01
CA THR A 12 44.38 -31.97 21.03
C THR A 12 44.05 -30.51 20.64
N SER A 13 44.87 -29.84 19.86
CA SER A 13 44.65 -28.43 19.48
C SER A 13 43.62 -28.27 18.39
N LEU A 14 43.43 -29.25 17.50
CA LEU A 14 42.46 -29.16 16.38
C LEU A 14 41.01 -29.35 16.86
N VAL A 15 40.79 -30.18 17.87
CA VAL A 15 39.45 -30.45 18.44
C VAL A 15 38.93 -29.25 19.23
N VAL A 16 39.81 -28.51 19.91
CA VAL A 16 39.43 -27.30 20.66
C VAL A 16 39.07 -26.15 19.73
N VAL A 17 39.77 -25.98 18.57
CA VAL A 17 39.45 -24.94 17.58
C VAL A 17 38.15 -25.24 16.87
N VAL A 18 37.85 -26.50 16.54
CA VAL A 18 36.59 -26.90 15.90
C VAL A 18 35.41 -26.75 16.85
N LEU A 19 35.59 -27.03 18.15
CA LEU A 19 34.55 -26.81 19.16
C LEU A 19 34.32 -25.33 19.45
N PHE A 20 35.33 -24.45 19.38
CA PHE A 20 35.14 -23.02 19.53
C PHE A 20 34.46 -22.39 18.26
N LEU A 21 34.75 -22.87 17.07
CA LEU A 21 34.06 -22.44 15.86
C LEU A 21 32.61 -22.92 15.80
N ALA A 22 32.33 -24.14 16.26
CA ALA A 22 30.96 -24.65 16.37
C ALA A 22 30.17 -23.95 17.50
N ALA A 23 30.79 -23.58 18.61
CA ALA A 23 30.15 -22.81 19.67
C ALA A 23 29.91 -21.36 19.25
N SER A 24 30.81 -20.72 18.46
CA SER A 24 30.59 -19.39 17.93
C SER A 24 29.50 -19.36 16.86
N ALA A 25 29.34 -20.41 16.04
CA ALA A 25 28.24 -20.55 15.09
C ALA A 25 26.91 -20.84 15.80
N ALA A 26 26.92 -21.59 16.90
CA ALA A 26 25.72 -21.86 17.69
C ALA A 26 25.25 -20.64 18.51
N VAL A 27 26.16 -19.76 18.96
CA VAL A 27 25.81 -18.51 19.65
C VAL A 27 25.28 -17.45 18.66
N GLN A 28 25.71 -17.46 17.40
CA GLN A 28 25.11 -16.59 16.36
C GLN A 28 23.78 -17.11 15.81
N ALA A 29 23.50 -18.41 15.91
CA ALA A 29 22.22 -19.01 15.53
C ALA A 29 21.16 -18.96 16.67
N GLY A 30 21.53 -18.52 17.86
CA GLY A 30 20.66 -18.49 19.04
C GLY A 30 19.96 -17.18 19.32
N ASP A 31 20.34 -16.07 18.66
CA ASP A 31 19.74 -14.73 18.86
C ASP A 31 18.88 -14.26 17.68
N GLU A 32 18.65 -15.08 16.65
CA GLU A 32 17.62 -14.88 15.63
C GLU A 32 16.27 -15.54 15.99
N ALA A 33 16.06 -15.81 17.28
CA ALA A 33 14.78 -16.27 17.77
C ALA A 33 13.79 -15.11 17.78
N ASP A 34 12.91 -15.12 16.79
CA ASP A 34 11.53 -14.59 16.90
C ASP A 34 11.38 -13.12 17.31
N ALA A 35 11.96 -12.19 16.55
CA ALA A 35 11.44 -10.83 16.47
C ALA A 35 10.09 -10.93 15.75
N GLY A 36 9.03 -11.21 16.53
CA GLY A 36 7.66 -11.45 16.23
C GLY A 36 7.16 -10.95 14.89
N GLY A 37 7.11 -11.81 13.91
CA GLY A 37 6.14 -11.67 12.84
C GLY A 37 4.76 -11.74 13.52
N GLY A 38 3.97 -10.66 13.43
CA GLY A 38 2.58 -10.67 13.87
C GLY A 38 1.86 -11.83 13.20
N GLY A 39 0.80 -12.37 13.85
CA GLY A 39 -0.04 -13.39 13.21
C GLY A 39 -0.69 -12.89 11.94
N VAL A 40 -1.29 -13.80 11.17
CA VAL A 40 -2.09 -13.44 9.98
C VAL A 40 -3.20 -12.48 10.39
N VAL A 41 -3.36 -11.41 9.61
CA VAL A 41 -4.40 -10.40 9.86
C VAL A 41 -5.72 -10.87 9.30
N GLY A 42 -6.75 -10.87 10.12
CA GLY A 42 -8.15 -11.13 9.74
C GLY A 42 -9.02 -9.88 9.84
N VAL A 43 -10.30 -10.04 9.54
CA VAL A 43 -11.33 -9.01 9.66
C VAL A 43 -12.44 -9.46 10.60
N ASP A 44 -12.88 -8.56 11.50
CA ASP A 44 -14.07 -8.72 12.33
C ASP A 44 -14.91 -7.44 12.24
N GLY A 45 -15.94 -7.47 11.38
CA GLY A 45 -16.75 -6.31 11.05
C GLY A 45 -15.89 -5.19 10.43
N THR A 46 -15.86 -4.03 11.08
CA THR A 46 -15.10 -2.85 10.60
C THR A 46 -13.65 -2.79 11.13
N ARG A 47 -13.09 -3.90 11.59
CA ARG A 47 -11.78 -3.93 12.25
C ARG A 47 -10.87 -4.99 11.67
N PHE A 48 -9.57 -4.72 11.72
CA PHE A 48 -8.56 -5.74 11.56
C PHE A 48 -8.26 -6.41 12.90
N VAL A 49 -8.06 -7.71 12.87
CA VAL A 49 -7.77 -8.53 14.05
C VAL A 49 -6.60 -9.47 13.78
N VAL A 50 -5.84 -9.77 14.84
CA VAL A 50 -4.73 -10.73 14.85
C VAL A 50 -4.82 -11.59 16.11
N ASP A 51 -4.11 -12.71 16.16
CA ASP A 51 -3.87 -13.49 17.35
C ASP A 51 -5.13 -13.78 18.19
N GLY A 52 -6.14 -14.40 17.57
CA GLY A 52 -7.36 -14.80 18.28
C GLY A 52 -8.37 -13.67 18.53
N GLY A 53 -8.29 -12.57 17.77
CA GLY A 53 -9.29 -11.50 17.80
C GLY A 53 -8.83 -10.18 18.42
N ARG A 54 -7.54 -10.03 18.71
CA ARG A 54 -6.97 -8.75 19.18
C ARG A 54 -7.01 -7.72 18.03
N THR A 55 -7.67 -6.59 18.27
CA THR A 55 -7.73 -5.48 17.28
C THR A 55 -6.34 -4.92 17.00
N ILE A 56 -6.05 -4.63 15.74
CA ILE A 56 -4.85 -3.96 15.28
C ILE A 56 -5.21 -2.77 14.37
N TYR A 57 -4.50 -1.66 14.54
CA TYR A 57 -4.61 -0.44 13.74
C TYR A 57 -3.30 -0.20 12.98
N PHE A 58 -3.39 0.44 11.82
CA PHE A 58 -2.24 0.61 10.94
C PHE A 58 -1.81 2.07 10.77
N SER A 59 -0.52 2.31 11.04
CA SER A 59 0.20 3.50 10.64
C SER A 59 1.23 3.08 9.61
N GLY A 60 1.07 3.53 8.36
CA GLY A 60 1.79 2.97 7.24
C GLY A 60 2.43 4.01 6.31
N PHE A 61 3.16 3.49 5.35
CA PHE A 61 3.82 4.27 4.29
C PHE A 61 3.77 3.51 2.96
N ASN A 62 3.86 4.27 1.87
CA ASN A 62 4.09 3.73 0.53
C ASN A 62 5.59 3.77 0.20
N ALA A 63 6.08 2.73 -0.46
CA ALA A 63 7.45 2.65 -0.96
C ALA A 63 7.50 1.71 -2.18
N TYR A 64 6.98 2.17 -3.32
CA TYR A 64 6.90 1.40 -4.57
C TYR A 64 8.24 0.86 -5.05
N TRP A 65 9.31 1.51 -4.70
CA TRP A 65 10.68 1.27 -5.14
C TRP A 65 11.39 0.09 -4.42
N LEU A 66 10.80 -0.48 -3.37
CA LEU A 66 11.47 -1.48 -2.51
C LEU A 66 12.01 -2.68 -3.31
N MET A 67 11.17 -3.34 -4.13
CA MET A 67 11.57 -4.48 -4.95
C MET A 67 12.69 -4.10 -5.93
N LEU A 68 12.55 -2.96 -6.61
CA LEU A 68 13.54 -2.46 -7.58
C LEU A 68 14.91 -2.19 -6.95
N MET A 69 14.92 -1.62 -5.74
CA MET A 69 16.17 -1.42 -5.00
C MET A 69 16.78 -2.75 -4.55
N ALA A 70 15.95 -3.63 -3.99
CA ALA A 70 16.41 -4.89 -3.42
C ALA A 70 16.88 -5.91 -4.49
N SER A 71 16.44 -5.77 -5.75
CA SER A 71 16.91 -6.64 -6.85
C SER A 71 18.42 -6.49 -7.13
N ASP A 72 19.01 -5.34 -6.78
CA ASP A 72 20.45 -5.13 -6.75
C ASP A 72 20.98 -5.36 -5.31
N PRO A 73 21.76 -6.41 -5.05
CA PRO A 73 22.30 -6.67 -3.73
C PRO A 73 23.09 -5.50 -3.12
N ALA A 74 23.76 -4.69 -3.95
CA ALA A 74 24.54 -3.53 -3.49
C ALA A 74 23.63 -2.42 -2.93
N ARG A 75 22.35 -2.40 -3.31
CA ARG A 75 21.37 -1.38 -2.92
C ARG A 75 20.42 -1.83 -1.80
N ARG A 76 20.47 -3.09 -1.39
CA ARG A 76 19.62 -3.66 -0.31
C ARG A 76 19.71 -2.89 1.01
N GLY A 77 20.85 -2.28 1.28
CA GLY A 77 21.03 -1.43 2.46
C GLY A 77 20.02 -0.28 2.57
N LYS A 78 19.50 0.25 1.44
CA LYS A 78 18.43 1.26 1.42
C LYS A 78 17.09 0.71 1.91
N VAL A 79 16.76 -0.51 1.51
CA VAL A 79 15.55 -1.21 1.95
C VAL A 79 15.60 -1.48 3.44
N THR A 80 16.72 -2.03 3.94
CA THR A 80 16.94 -2.26 5.38
C THR A 80 16.84 -0.94 6.17
N ALA A 81 17.44 0.15 5.67
CA ALA A 81 17.39 1.46 6.33
C ALA A 81 15.95 2.00 6.40
N ALA A 82 15.17 1.89 5.33
CA ALA A 82 13.77 2.32 5.30
C ALA A 82 12.91 1.55 6.33
N PHE A 83 12.97 0.23 6.36
CA PHE A 83 12.22 -0.57 7.34
C PHE A 83 12.66 -0.29 8.79
N ARG A 84 13.97 -0.19 9.03
CA ARG A 84 14.50 0.17 10.36
C ARG A 84 13.98 1.52 10.82
N GLN A 85 14.00 2.55 9.96
CA GLN A 85 13.49 3.87 10.27
C GLN A 85 11.99 3.85 10.49
N ALA A 86 11.23 3.17 9.61
CA ALA A 86 9.79 3.01 9.73
C ALA A 86 9.41 2.40 11.11
N ALA A 87 10.02 1.27 11.46
CA ALA A 87 9.80 0.60 12.74
C ALA A 87 10.17 1.49 13.95
N ALA A 88 11.28 2.23 13.87
CA ALA A 88 11.70 3.16 14.94
C ALA A 88 10.68 4.31 15.16
N HIS A 89 9.85 4.62 14.17
CA HIS A 89 8.77 5.60 14.27
C HIS A 89 7.38 4.98 14.49
N GLY A 90 7.33 3.65 14.72
CA GLY A 90 6.11 2.91 15.00
C GLY A 90 5.22 2.65 13.78
N LEU A 91 5.77 2.80 12.56
CA LEU A 91 5.09 2.41 11.33
C LEU A 91 5.07 0.88 11.24
N ASN A 92 3.90 0.31 10.97
CA ASN A 92 3.67 -1.13 10.99
C ASN A 92 3.03 -1.68 9.71
N LEU A 93 2.86 -0.85 8.65
CA LEU A 93 2.37 -1.25 7.34
C LEU A 93 3.19 -0.57 6.25
N ALA A 94 3.65 -1.34 5.26
CA ALA A 94 4.23 -0.82 4.03
C ALA A 94 3.39 -1.29 2.84
N ARG A 95 2.97 -0.34 1.97
CA ARG A 95 2.35 -0.65 0.69
C ARG A 95 3.41 -0.54 -0.39
N THR A 96 3.56 -1.59 -1.21
CA THR A 96 4.61 -1.66 -2.24
C THR A 96 4.16 -2.51 -3.44
N TRP A 97 4.94 -2.43 -4.53
CA TRP A 97 4.65 -3.15 -5.77
C TRP A 97 5.18 -4.59 -5.74
N ALA A 98 4.32 -5.54 -6.07
CA ALA A 98 4.69 -6.91 -6.41
C ALA A 98 4.56 -7.14 -7.93
N PHE A 99 4.75 -6.09 -8.70
CA PHE A 99 4.71 -6.08 -10.16
C PHE A 99 5.76 -5.11 -10.73
N SER A 100 6.19 -5.39 -11.93
CA SER A 100 6.86 -4.52 -12.89
C SER A 100 6.74 -5.25 -14.24
N ASP A 101 5.88 -4.74 -15.12
CA ASP A 101 5.42 -5.45 -16.31
C ASP A 101 6.09 -4.85 -17.55
N GLY A 102 7.00 -5.60 -18.18
CA GLY A 102 7.78 -5.10 -19.33
C GLY A 102 8.73 -3.95 -18.96
N GLY A 103 9.26 -3.27 -19.96
CA GLY A 103 10.19 -2.13 -19.75
C GLY A 103 11.60 -2.55 -19.33
N ASP A 104 12.33 -1.63 -18.68
CA ASP A 104 13.78 -1.79 -18.48
C ASP A 104 14.17 -2.73 -17.34
N ARG A 105 13.38 -2.85 -16.32
CA ARG A 105 13.64 -3.70 -15.14
C ARG A 105 12.36 -4.43 -14.73
N PRO A 106 11.88 -5.34 -15.59
CA PRO A 106 10.63 -6.00 -15.35
C PRO A 106 10.76 -7.12 -14.31
N LEU A 107 9.76 -7.26 -13.45
CA LEU A 107 9.52 -8.53 -12.76
C LEU A 107 9.02 -9.57 -13.77
N GLN A 108 8.07 -9.16 -14.65
CA GLN A 108 7.52 -9.97 -15.73
C GLN A 108 7.87 -9.33 -17.07
N SER A 109 8.77 -9.95 -17.87
CA SER A 109 9.22 -9.44 -19.16
C SER A 109 8.25 -9.72 -20.30
N SER A 110 7.51 -10.80 -20.20
CA SER A 110 6.37 -11.19 -21.04
C SER A 110 5.46 -12.12 -20.26
N PRO A 111 4.20 -12.37 -20.67
CA PRO A 111 3.27 -13.19 -19.89
C PRO A 111 3.86 -14.53 -19.46
N GLY A 112 4.04 -14.72 -18.16
CA GLY A 112 4.60 -15.94 -17.58
C GLY A 112 6.13 -16.05 -17.58
N VAL A 113 6.87 -15.04 -18.06
CA VAL A 113 8.34 -15.01 -18.06
C VAL A 113 8.84 -13.98 -17.05
N TYR A 114 9.54 -14.45 -16.02
CA TYR A 114 9.93 -13.65 -14.87
C TYR A 114 11.45 -13.51 -14.73
N ASP A 115 11.86 -12.35 -14.22
CA ASP A 115 13.25 -12.09 -13.82
C ASP A 115 13.47 -12.55 -12.38
N GLU A 116 14.38 -13.48 -12.18
CA GLU A 116 14.66 -14.06 -10.87
C GLU A 116 15.36 -13.06 -9.93
N ALA A 117 16.18 -12.14 -10.42
CA ALA A 117 16.81 -11.13 -9.59
C ALA A 117 15.75 -10.15 -9.01
N MET A 118 14.73 -9.82 -9.81
CA MET A 118 13.59 -9.02 -9.34
C MET A 118 12.77 -9.77 -8.30
N PHE A 119 12.50 -11.06 -8.48
CA PHE A 119 11.85 -11.89 -7.46
C PHE A 119 12.68 -11.96 -6.18
N GLN A 120 14.00 -12.16 -6.27
CA GLN A 120 14.89 -12.14 -5.10
C GLN A 120 14.89 -10.78 -4.42
N GLY A 121 14.66 -9.69 -5.15
CA GLY A 121 14.41 -8.36 -4.60
C GLY A 121 13.15 -8.35 -3.74
N LEU A 122 12.04 -8.87 -4.25
CA LEU A 122 10.78 -8.96 -3.49
C LEU A 122 10.89 -9.93 -2.31
N ASP A 123 11.57 -11.08 -2.48
CA ASP A 123 11.91 -12.01 -1.40
C ASP A 123 12.63 -11.29 -0.24
N PHE A 124 13.64 -10.46 -0.58
CA PHE A 124 14.38 -9.67 0.40
C PHE A 124 13.51 -8.64 1.11
N VAL A 125 12.62 -7.96 0.38
CA VAL A 125 11.66 -7.00 0.95
C VAL A 125 10.79 -7.67 2.02
N ILE A 126 10.24 -8.85 1.72
CA ILE A 126 9.38 -9.59 2.66
C ILE A 126 10.19 -10.03 3.90
N ALA A 127 11.41 -10.54 3.69
CA ALA A 127 12.29 -10.95 4.80
C ALA A 127 12.66 -9.77 5.72
N GLU A 128 12.97 -8.59 5.15
CA GLU A 128 13.28 -7.38 5.94
C GLU A 128 12.03 -6.81 6.64
N ALA A 129 10.87 -6.83 6.00
CA ALA A 129 9.62 -6.43 6.62
C ALA A 129 9.31 -7.30 7.84
N ARG A 130 9.45 -8.63 7.72
CA ARG A 130 9.32 -9.59 8.83
C ARG A 130 10.29 -9.25 9.97
N ARG A 131 11.56 -9.02 9.65
CA ARG A 131 12.61 -8.69 10.63
C ARG A 131 12.30 -7.43 11.43
N HIS A 132 11.60 -6.47 10.82
CA HIS A 132 11.26 -5.20 11.45
C HIS A 132 9.82 -5.12 11.97
N GLY A 133 9.05 -6.21 11.90
CA GLY A 133 7.66 -6.25 12.36
C GLY A 133 6.72 -5.34 11.56
N VAL A 134 6.97 -5.17 10.26
CA VAL A 134 6.16 -4.36 9.35
C VAL A 134 5.38 -5.28 8.41
N TYR A 135 4.07 -5.16 8.38
CA TYR A 135 3.21 -5.86 7.44
C TYR A 135 3.33 -5.29 6.02
N LEU A 136 3.04 -6.10 5.01
CA LEU A 136 3.09 -5.70 3.60
C LEU A 136 1.73 -5.79 2.92
N LEU A 137 1.25 -4.68 2.34
CA LEU A 137 0.20 -4.67 1.34
C LEU A 137 0.87 -4.69 -0.04
N LEU A 138 0.70 -5.81 -0.76
CA LEU A 138 1.36 -6.07 -2.03
C LEU A 138 0.40 -5.82 -3.20
N CYS A 139 0.70 -4.81 -4.02
CA CYS A 139 -0.07 -4.47 -5.21
C CYS A 139 0.37 -5.31 -6.41
N LEU A 140 -0.59 -5.84 -7.18
CA LEU A 140 -0.35 -6.86 -8.22
C LEU A 140 -0.29 -6.32 -9.65
N THR A 141 -0.75 -5.09 -9.91
CA THR A 141 -0.61 -4.38 -11.19
C THR A 141 -0.99 -2.91 -11.03
N ASN A 142 -0.91 -2.13 -12.12
CA ASN A 142 -1.18 -0.71 -12.13
C ASN A 142 -2.21 -0.33 -13.20
N ASN A 143 -3.05 0.66 -12.91
CA ASN A 143 -3.87 1.33 -13.91
C ASN A 143 -3.02 2.19 -14.86
N PHE A 144 -1.98 2.84 -14.33
CA PHE A 144 -1.09 3.73 -15.06
C PHE A 144 0.01 2.97 -15.81
N HIS A 145 0.75 3.71 -16.67
CA HIS A 145 1.79 3.11 -17.51
C HIS A 145 3.10 2.87 -16.77
N ASP A 146 3.23 3.44 -15.58
CA ASP A 146 4.41 3.29 -14.76
C ASP A 146 4.55 1.83 -14.33
N PHE A 147 5.73 1.27 -14.56
CA PHE A 147 6.01 -0.17 -14.37
C PHE A 147 5.09 -1.08 -15.20
N GLY A 148 4.58 -0.59 -16.35
CA GLY A 148 3.83 -1.34 -17.33
C GLY A 148 2.32 -1.25 -17.18
N GLY A 149 1.76 -1.85 -16.13
CA GLY A 149 0.33 -1.82 -15.81
C GLY A 149 -0.58 -2.35 -16.93
N LYS A 150 -1.89 -2.01 -16.86
CA LYS A 150 -2.91 -2.53 -17.78
C LYS A 150 -2.54 -2.39 -19.26
N ARG A 151 -1.91 -1.28 -19.63
CA ARG A 151 -1.46 -1.04 -21.00
C ARG A 151 -0.45 -2.07 -21.49
N GLN A 152 0.47 -2.51 -20.64
CA GLN A 152 1.48 -3.50 -21.02
C GLN A 152 0.84 -4.87 -21.28
N TYR A 153 -0.17 -5.26 -20.50
CA TYR A 153 -0.92 -6.49 -20.74
C TYR A 153 -1.66 -6.45 -22.09
N ILE A 154 -2.27 -5.32 -22.45
CA ILE A 154 -2.88 -5.12 -23.77
C ILE A 154 -1.85 -5.20 -24.88
N ARG A 155 -0.67 -4.59 -24.70
CA ARG A 155 0.42 -4.68 -25.68
C ARG A 155 0.83 -6.14 -25.90
N TRP A 156 1.06 -6.91 -24.85
CA TRP A 156 1.41 -8.34 -24.96
C TRP A 156 0.36 -9.15 -25.70
N ALA A 157 -0.92 -8.91 -25.43
CA ALA A 157 -2.00 -9.60 -26.13
C ALA A 157 -2.03 -9.25 -27.63
N ARG A 158 -1.83 -7.96 -27.97
CA ARG A 158 -1.75 -7.52 -29.38
C ARG A 158 -0.55 -8.12 -30.11
N ASP A 159 0.60 -8.19 -29.46
CA ASP A 159 1.81 -8.81 -30.00
C ASP A 159 1.63 -10.32 -30.21
N ALA A 160 0.81 -10.97 -29.38
CA ALA A 160 0.40 -12.36 -29.53
C ALA A 160 -0.70 -12.58 -30.60
N GLY A 161 -1.15 -11.52 -31.29
CA GLY A 161 -2.09 -11.62 -32.42
C GLY A 161 -3.53 -11.16 -32.14
N HIS A 162 -3.86 -10.77 -30.88
CA HIS A 162 -5.19 -10.25 -30.51
C HIS A 162 -5.31 -8.76 -30.86
N ARG A 163 -5.39 -8.46 -32.17
CA ARG A 163 -5.35 -7.09 -32.72
C ARG A 163 -6.67 -6.33 -32.57
N ASP A 164 -7.74 -7.01 -32.16
CA ASP A 164 -9.05 -6.47 -31.82
C ASP A 164 -9.02 -5.66 -30.51
N LEU A 165 -8.04 -5.90 -29.63
CA LEU A 165 -7.86 -5.13 -28.41
C LEU A 165 -7.26 -3.75 -28.74
N ALA A 166 -8.04 -2.68 -28.59
CA ALA A 166 -7.69 -1.35 -29.04
C ALA A 166 -7.41 -0.35 -27.92
N ALA A 167 -8.08 -0.51 -26.78
CA ALA A 167 -8.01 0.39 -25.64
C ALA A 167 -7.32 -0.27 -24.43
N ASP A 168 -6.69 0.56 -23.58
CA ASP A 168 -6.10 0.09 -22.34
C ASP A 168 -7.17 -0.54 -21.40
N ASP A 169 -8.42 -0.09 -21.50
CA ASP A 169 -9.55 -0.58 -20.71
C ASP A 169 -10.06 -1.97 -21.13
N ASP A 170 -9.66 -2.47 -22.31
CA ASP A 170 -9.89 -3.86 -22.69
C ASP A 170 -9.24 -4.85 -21.70
N PHE A 171 -8.35 -4.35 -20.84
CA PHE A 171 -7.79 -5.10 -19.72
C PHE A 171 -8.86 -5.72 -18.83
N PHE A 172 -9.95 -5.01 -18.56
CA PHE A 172 -10.98 -5.44 -17.62
C PHE A 172 -11.91 -6.51 -18.19
N ASN A 173 -12.08 -6.57 -19.51
CA ASN A 173 -13.06 -7.47 -20.15
C ASN A 173 -12.44 -8.58 -21.02
N SER A 174 -11.20 -8.39 -21.53
CA SER A 174 -10.55 -9.39 -22.39
C SER A 174 -10.21 -10.67 -21.64
N THR A 175 -10.75 -11.81 -22.08
CA THR A 175 -10.47 -13.13 -21.49
C THR A 175 -8.97 -13.48 -21.55
N VAL A 176 -8.29 -13.13 -22.64
CA VAL A 176 -6.83 -13.38 -22.80
C VAL A 176 -6.04 -12.60 -21.79
N VAL A 177 -6.31 -11.29 -21.66
CA VAL A 177 -5.59 -10.39 -20.75
C VAL A 177 -5.86 -10.77 -19.30
N LYS A 178 -7.10 -11.08 -18.95
CA LYS A 178 -7.46 -11.64 -17.63
C LYS A 178 -6.73 -12.96 -17.35
N GLY A 179 -6.49 -13.77 -18.37
CA GLY A 179 -5.68 -14.99 -18.26
C GLY A 179 -4.22 -14.70 -17.92
N TYR A 180 -3.60 -13.70 -18.57
CA TYR A 180 -2.24 -13.27 -18.24
C TYR A 180 -2.14 -12.74 -16.81
N TYR A 181 -3.08 -11.89 -16.41
CA TYR A 181 -3.13 -11.36 -15.05
C TYR A 181 -3.30 -12.48 -13.99
N LYS A 182 -4.22 -13.42 -14.20
CA LYS A 182 -4.41 -14.58 -13.30
C LYS A 182 -3.14 -15.42 -13.18
N ASN A 183 -2.41 -15.60 -14.28
CA ASN A 183 -1.13 -16.32 -14.24
C ASN A 183 -0.09 -15.57 -13.41
N HIS A 184 -0.01 -14.23 -13.54
CA HIS A 184 0.85 -13.39 -12.70
C HIS A 184 0.48 -13.53 -11.22
N VAL A 185 -0.79 -13.35 -10.87
CA VAL A 185 -1.30 -13.54 -9.51
C VAL A 185 -0.85 -14.89 -8.94
N LYS A 186 -1.13 -15.98 -9.67
CA LYS A 186 -0.76 -17.33 -9.23
C LYS A 186 0.75 -17.44 -8.98
N THR A 187 1.56 -16.94 -9.89
CA THR A 187 3.03 -17.02 -9.79
C THR A 187 3.55 -16.26 -8.56
N VAL A 188 3.05 -15.04 -8.31
CA VAL A 188 3.45 -14.25 -7.15
C VAL A 188 3.01 -14.92 -5.85
N LEU A 189 1.75 -15.30 -5.71
CA LEU A 189 1.22 -15.85 -4.48
C LEU A 189 1.87 -17.18 -4.10
N THR A 190 2.22 -18.01 -5.09
CA THR A 190 2.85 -19.33 -4.85
C THR A 190 4.37 -19.30 -4.82
N ARG A 191 4.99 -18.13 -5.01
CA ARG A 191 6.45 -17.96 -4.89
C ARG A 191 6.93 -18.40 -3.51
N VAL A 192 7.94 -19.26 -3.49
CA VAL A 192 8.66 -19.58 -2.24
C VAL A 192 9.81 -18.59 -2.07
N ASN A 193 9.77 -17.85 -0.99
CA ASN A 193 10.79 -16.85 -0.65
C ASN A 193 12.15 -17.51 -0.42
N THR A 194 13.16 -17.07 -1.14
CA THR A 194 14.52 -17.66 -1.10
C THR A 194 15.27 -17.34 0.20
N PHE A 195 14.86 -16.34 0.98
CA PHE A 195 15.46 -15.99 2.28
C PHE A 195 14.76 -16.68 3.45
N THR A 196 13.44 -16.85 3.39
CA THR A 196 12.65 -17.39 4.51
C THR A 196 12.22 -18.83 4.30
N GLY A 197 12.24 -19.34 3.06
CA GLY A 197 11.75 -20.67 2.71
C GLY A 197 10.22 -20.80 2.77
N VAL A 198 9.47 -19.72 3.01
CA VAL A 198 8.02 -19.70 3.13
C VAL A 198 7.39 -19.24 1.82
N ALA A 199 6.31 -19.89 1.39
CA ALA A 199 5.57 -19.38 0.24
C ALA A 199 4.86 -18.07 0.60
N TYR A 200 4.76 -17.14 -0.34
CA TYR A 200 4.16 -15.82 -0.06
C TYR A 200 2.75 -15.94 0.52
N LYS A 201 1.92 -16.81 -0.06
CA LYS A 201 0.57 -17.08 0.42
C LYS A 201 0.49 -17.69 1.84
N ASP A 202 1.62 -18.11 2.42
CA ASP A 202 1.71 -18.70 3.74
C ASP A 202 2.55 -17.80 4.69
N ASP A 203 2.99 -16.61 4.24
CA ASP A 203 3.87 -15.72 5.01
C ASP A 203 3.05 -14.67 5.79
N PRO A 204 2.96 -14.77 7.14
CA PRO A 204 2.14 -13.85 7.94
C PRO A 204 2.63 -12.39 7.91
N THR A 205 3.79 -12.10 7.32
CA THR A 205 4.26 -10.73 7.08
C THR A 205 3.42 -10.03 6.02
N ILE A 206 2.82 -10.78 5.10
CA ILE A 206 1.93 -10.23 4.09
C ILE A 206 0.58 -9.92 4.76
N PHE A 207 0.22 -8.64 4.76
CA PHE A 207 -1.08 -8.16 5.23
C PHE A 207 -2.20 -8.55 4.27
N GLY A 208 -1.91 -8.37 2.97
CA GLY A 208 -2.91 -8.64 1.95
C GLY A 208 -2.44 -8.30 0.55
N TRP A 209 -3.32 -8.60 -0.39
CA TRP A 209 -3.16 -8.42 -1.82
C TRP A 209 -4.05 -7.29 -2.32
N GLU A 210 -3.46 -6.36 -3.06
CA GLU A 210 -4.19 -5.32 -3.75
C GLU A 210 -4.25 -5.65 -5.23
N LEU A 211 -5.47 -5.77 -5.78
CA LEU A 211 -5.67 -6.27 -7.15
C LEU A 211 -5.05 -5.34 -8.19
N MET A 212 -5.18 -4.03 -8.03
CA MET A 212 -4.62 -3.03 -8.94
C MET A 212 -4.46 -1.69 -8.21
N ASN A 213 -3.34 -0.99 -8.45
CA ASN A 213 -3.21 0.39 -8.04
C ASN A 213 -4.16 1.27 -8.87
N GLU A 214 -5.07 1.97 -8.17
CA GLU A 214 -5.96 3.01 -8.72
C GLU A 214 -6.69 2.60 -10.00
N PRO A 215 -7.44 1.48 -10.03
CA PRO A 215 -8.18 1.08 -11.21
C PRO A 215 -9.15 2.17 -11.65
N ARG A 216 -9.11 2.52 -12.95
CA ARG A 216 -10.02 3.46 -13.62
C ARG A 216 -10.41 2.91 -14.98
N CYS A 217 -11.61 3.23 -15.44
CA CYS A 217 -12.13 2.79 -16.73
C CYS A 217 -12.83 3.95 -17.46
N ASP A 218 -12.15 4.55 -18.44
CA ASP A 218 -12.70 5.65 -19.24
C ASP A 218 -13.83 5.16 -20.16
N ALA A 219 -13.80 3.87 -20.52
CA ALA A 219 -14.81 3.25 -21.39
C ALA A 219 -16.15 3.03 -20.69
N ASP A 220 -16.18 2.97 -19.35
CA ASP A 220 -17.39 2.75 -18.56
C ASP A 220 -17.45 3.67 -17.35
N PRO A 221 -18.01 4.88 -17.47
CA PRO A 221 -18.15 5.80 -16.34
C PRO A 221 -19.03 5.31 -15.19
N THR A 222 -19.84 4.26 -15.38
CA THR A 222 -20.70 3.71 -14.34
C THR A 222 -19.92 2.93 -13.28
N GLY A 223 -18.73 2.41 -13.64
CA GLY A 223 -17.90 1.56 -12.80
C GLY A 223 -18.25 0.08 -12.84
N ALA A 224 -19.23 -0.33 -13.65
CA ALA A 224 -19.68 -1.72 -13.72
C ALA A 224 -18.60 -2.65 -14.30
N MET A 225 -17.78 -2.15 -15.25
CA MET A 225 -16.70 -2.93 -15.85
C MET A 225 -15.59 -3.26 -14.84
N VAL A 226 -15.14 -2.28 -14.07
CA VAL A 226 -14.17 -2.50 -12.98
C VAL A 226 -14.75 -3.39 -11.91
N GLN A 227 -16.02 -3.16 -11.52
CA GLN A 227 -16.72 -4.02 -10.56
C GLN A 227 -16.73 -5.48 -11.00
N ALA A 228 -17.17 -5.77 -12.24
CA ALA A 228 -17.22 -7.14 -12.77
C ALA A 228 -15.83 -7.80 -12.80
N TRP A 229 -14.77 -7.02 -13.11
CA TRP A 229 -13.40 -7.50 -13.06
C TRP A 229 -12.98 -7.86 -11.62
N VAL A 230 -13.28 -7.02 -10.63
CA VAL A 230 -12.99 -7.30 -9.23
C VAL A 230 -13.78 -8.50 -8.72
N GLU A 231 -15.05 -8.64 -9.10
CA GLU A 231 -15.90 -9.80 -8.77
C GLU A 231 -15.35 -11.12 -9.34
N GLU A 232 -14.55 -11.08 -10.41
CA GLU A 232 -13.85 -12.24 -10.94
C GLU A 232 -12.48 -12.44 -10.27
N MET A 233 -11.71 -11.37 -10.04
CA MET A 233 -10.31 -11.47 -9.59
C MET A 233 -10.18 -11.69 -8.08
N ALA A 234 -11.01 -11.07 -7.26
CA ALA A 234 -10.91 -11.26 -5.80
C ALA A 234 -11.19 -12.71 -5.37
N PRO A 235 -12.26 -13.38 -5.85
CA PRO A 235 -12.44 -14.82 -5.60
C PRO A 235 -11.32 -15.68 -6.17
N TYR A 236 -10.71 -15.29 -7.30
CA TYR A 236 -9.59 -16.02 -7.87
C TYR A 236 -8.35 -15.94 -6.96
N VAL A 237 -8.01 -14.76 -6.42
CA VAL A 237 -6.95 -14.63 -5.42
C VAL A 237 -7.26 -15.50 -4.21
N LYS A 238 -8.48 -15.42 -3.67
CA LYS A 238 -8.93 -16.22 -2.52
C LYS A 238 -8.90 -17.74 -2.78
N SER A 239 -9.02 -18.18 -4.02
CA SER A 239 -8.90 -19.60 -4.38
C SER A 239 -7.46 -20.14 -4.28
N ILE A 240 -6.45 -19.25 -4.28
CA ILE A 240 -5.04 -19.59 -4.16
C ILE A 240 -4.56 -19.35 -2.73
N ASP A 241 -5.03 -18.26 -2.13
CA ASP A 241 -4.68 -17.78 -0.80
C ASP A 241 -5.96 -17.39 -0.06
N GLY A 242 -6.46 -18.27 0.76
CA GLY A 242 -7.67 -18.06 1.56
C GLY A 242 -7.43 -17.27 2.84
N GLU A 243 -6.18 -17.11 3.25
CA GLU A 243 -5.82 -16.53 4.55
C GLU A 243 -5.61 -15.02 4.50
N HIS A 244 -4.83 -14.51 3.53
CA HIS A 244 -4.52 -13.09 3.46
C HIS A 244 -5.68 -12.28 2.91
N LEU A 245 -5.71 -11.00 3.31
CA LEU A 245 -6.75 -10.06 2.93
C LEU A 245 -6.61 -9.63 1.46
N VAL A 246 -7.73 -9.25 0.86
CA VAL A 246 -7.78 -8.74 -0.52
C VAL A 246 -8.51 -7.41 -0.56
N THR A 247 -7.99 -6.46 -1.34
CA THR A 247 -8.66 -5.21 -1.69
C THR A 247 -8.58 -4.90 -3.17
N ALA A 248 -9.47 -4.05 -3.65
CA ALA A 248 -9.50 -3.64 -5.05
C ALA A 248 -8.42 -2.60 -5.41
N GLY A 249 -8.03 -1.74 -4.47
CA GLY A 249 -7.06 -0.65 -4.66
C GLY A 249 -7.68 0.65 -5.20
N LEU A 250 -8.96 0.89 -4.91
CA LEU A 250 -9.67 2.09 -5.35
C LEU A 250 -9.21 3.36 -4.62
N GLU A 251 -9.27 4.49 -5.33
CA GLU A 251 -9.09 5.84 -4.78
C GLU A 251 -10.31 6.32 -3.96
N GLY A 252 -11.49 5.71 -4.18
CA GLY A 252 -12.73 6.08 -3.50
C GLY A 252 -13.77 6.77 -4.39
N PHE A 253 -13.52 6.95 -5.68
CA PHE A 253 -14.50 7.62 -6.54
C PHE A 253 -15.81 6.83 -6.64
N TYR A 254 -16.90 7.58 -6.63
CA TYR A 254 -18.26 7.07 -6.78
C TYR A 254 -18.61 6.95 -8.26
N GLY A 255 -19.33 5.89 -8.63
CA GLY A 255 -19.82 5.68 -9.99
C GLY A 255 -21.04 6.53 -10.33
N ASP A 256 -21.41 6.55 -11.62
CA ASP A 256 -22.65 7.16 -12.08
C ASP A 256 -23.85 6.30 -11.66
N GLY A 257 -24.33 6.54 -10.47
CA GLY A 257 -25.47 5.82 -9.86
C GLY A 257 -26.32 6.74 -8.99
N ALA A 258 -27.33 6.17 -8.37
CA ALA A 258 -28.27 6.89 -7.50
C ALA A 258 -27.70 7.27 -6.12
N HIS A 259 -26.39 7.10 -5.89
CA HIS A 259 -25.79 7.40 -4.59
C HIS A 259 -25.56 8.91 -4.40
N GLU A 260 -25.96 9.43 -3.23
CA GLU A 260 -25.89 10.87 -2.92
C GLU A 260 -24.44 11.40 -2.89
N SER A 261 -23.46 10.57 -2.57
CA SER A 261 -22.05 10.96 -2.44
C SER A 261 -21.32 11.14 -3.77
N LYS A 262 -21.92 10.79 -4.91
CA LYS A 262 -21.32 10.97 -6.23
C LYS A 262 -20.88 12.42 -6.52
N ASP A 263 -21.58 13.40 -5.96
CA ASP A 263 -21.29 14.83 -6.12
C ASP A 263 -20.00 15.25 -5.38
N LEU A 264 -19.41 14.34 -4.59
CA LEU A 264 -18.12 14.53 -3.94
C LEU A 264 -16.94 14.19 -4.86
N ASN A 265 -17.17 13.53 -6.00
CA ASN A 265 -16.10 13.29 -6.95
C ASN A 265 -15.45 14.62 -7.36
N PRO A 266 -14.11 14.71 -7.39
CA PRO A 266 -13.43 15.92 -7.80
C PRO A 266 -13.95 16.38 -9.16
N TRP A 267 -14.36 17.66 -9.26
CA TRP A 267 -14.90 18.26 -10.50
C TRP A 267 -16.15 17.58 -11.08
N GLY A 268 -16.84 16.73 -10.31
CA GLY A 268 -17.99 15.95 -10.77
C GLY A 268 -17.65 14.94 -11.86
N ILE A 269 -16.39 14.51 -11.96
CA ILE A 269 -15.91 13.57 -12.99
C ILE A 269 -16.14 12.14 -12.50
N TYR A 270 -16.59 11.28 -13.41
CA TYR A 270 -16.68 9.83 -13.18
C TYR A 270 -15.42 9.14 -13.70
N TYR A 271 -14.81 8.35 -12.84
CA TYR A 271 -13.52 7.69 -13.10
C TYR A 271 -13.67 6.22 -13.48
N GLY A 272 -14.90 5.78 -13.77
CA GLY A 272 -15.19 4.40 -14.15
C GLY A 272 -15.00 3.40 -13.02
N THR A 273 -15.22 3.86 -11.78
CA THR A 273 -15.22 3.01 -10.57
C THR A 273 -16.44 3.32 -9.72
N ASN A 274 -16.80 2.40 -8.85
CA ASN A 274 -17.88 2.59 -7.88
C ASN A 274 -17.41 2.10 -6.51
N PHE A 275 -17.09 3.03 -5.62
CA PHE A 275 -16.55 2.73 -4.30
C PHE A 275 -17.36 1.68 -3.55
N ILE A 276 -18.68 1.87 -3.45
CA ILE A 276 -19.53 0.97 -2.67
C ILE A 276 -19.70 -0.38 -3.37
N ALA A 277 -20.09 -0.37 -4.65
CA ALA A 277 -20.40 -1.59 -5.37
C ALA A 277 -19.16 -2.49 -5.51
N THR A 278 -18.02 -1.92 -5.85
CA THR A 278 -16.77 -2.67 -6.02
C THR A 278 -16.28 -3.27 -4.69
N HIS A 279 -16.33 -2.51 -3.57
CA HIS A 279 -15.91 -3.06 -2.28
C HIS A 279 -16.92 -4.04 -1.66
N ARG A 280 -18.13 -4.17 -2.21
CA ARG A 280 -19.08 -5.23 -1.86
C ARG A 280 -18.77 -6.57 -2.51
N ALA A 281 -17.94 -6.59 -3.54
CA ALA A 281 -17.59 -7.80 -4.27
C ALA A 281 -17.13 -8.91 -3.30
N ALA A 282 -17.53 -10.14 -3.59
CA ALA A 282 -17.10 -11.31 -2.83
C ALA A 282 -15.58 -11.45 -2.90
N GLY A 283 -14.96 -11.80 -1.77
CA GLY A 283 -13.50 -11.92 -1.66
C GLY A 283 -12.76 -10.60 -1.43
N VAL A 284 -13.40 -9.44 -1.51
CA VAL A 284 -12.83 -8.16 -1.05
C VAL A 284 -13.07 -8.03 0.45
N ASP A 285 -12.02 -7.90 1.24
CA ASP A 285 -12.08 -7.91 2.71
C ASP A 285 -12.14 -6.53 3.33
N PHE A 286 -11.53 -5.51 2.72
CA PHE A 286 -11.50 -4.14 3.22
C PHE A 286 -11.58 -3.12 2.09
N ALA A 287 -12.01 -1.92 2.43
CA ALA A 287 -12.13 -0.80 1.51
C ALA A 287 -10.90 0.10 1.56
N THR A 288 -10.62 0.79 0.44
CA THR A 288 -9.53 1.74 0.30
C THR A 288 -10.01 3.07 -0.28
N ILE A 289 -9.37 4.16 0.17
CA ILE A 289 -9.45 5.47 -0.45
C ILE A 289 -8.07 6.10 -0.54
N HIS A 290 -7.92 7.08 -1.45
CA HIS A 290 -6.75 7.96 -1.53
C HIS A 290 -7.14 9.40 -1.21
N LEU A 291 -6.14 10.27 -0.94
CA LEU A 291 -6.36 11.66 -0.56
C LEU A 291 -5.27 12.58 -1.12
N TYR A 292 -5.58 13.22 -2.25
CA TYR A 292 -4.73 14.20 -2.93
C TYR A 292 -5.51 15.48 -3.28
N PRO A 293 -6.00 16.25 -2.28
CA PRO A 293 -6.87 17.41 -2.53
C PRO A 293 -6.21 18.50 -3.36
N ASP A 294 -4.89 18.64 -3.28
CA ASP A 294 -4.10 19.62 -4.02
C ASP A 294 -4.00 19.31 -5.52
N VAL A 295 -3.96 18.02 -5.88
CA VAL A 295 -3.96 17.57 -7.28
C VAL A 295 -5.38 17.49 -7.81
N TRP A 296 -6.26 16.85 -7.08
CA TRP A 296 -7.65 16.67 -7.50
C TRP A 296 -8.44 17.97 -7.63
N LEU A 297 -8.10 18.99 -6.83
CA LEU A 297 -8.68 20.32 -6.86
C LEU A 297 -7.63 21.37 -7.25
N TRP A 298 -6.82 21.08 -8.27
CA TRP A 298 -5.76 21.98 -8.71
C TRP A 298 -6.28 23.39 -8.97
N GLY A 299 -5.60 24.39 -8.42
CA GLY A 299 -5.99 25.79 -8.54
C GLY A 299 -7.04 26.26 -7.54
N SER A 300 -7.60 25.37 -6.70
CA SER A 300 -8.50 25.78 -5.62
C SER A 300 -7.72 26.29 -4.38
N GLY A 301 -8.41 27.09 -3.58
CA GLY A 301 -7.82 27.62 -2.34
C GLY A 301 -7.71 26.56 -1.24
N ALA A 302 -6.83 26.84 -0.25
CA ALA A 302 -6.62 25.93 0.88
C ALA A 302 -7.91 25.63 1.66
N GLY A 303 -8.86 26.58 1.72
CA GLY A 303 -10.17 26.40 2.36
C GLY A 303 -11.04 25.37 1.62
N GLU A 304 -11.05 25.39 0.29
CA GLU A 304 -11.79 24.43 -0.54
C GLU A 304 -11.18 23.04 -0.46
N GLN A 305 -9.85 22.93 -0.51
CA GLN A 305 -9.13 21.67 -0.32
C GLN A 305 -9.42 21.06 1.07
N LEU A 306 -9.48 21.90 2.12
CA LEU A 306 -9.81 21.44 3.46
C LEU A 306 -11.28 20.99 3.57
N ALA A 307 -12.21 21.72 2.95
CA ALA A 307 -13.63 21.34 2.93
C ALA A 307 -13.82 20.01 2.19
N PHE A 308 -13.15 19.86 1.04
CA PHE A 308 -13.15 18.61 0.28
C PHE A 308 -12.60 17.45 1.12
N PHE A 309 -11.43 17.61 1.75
CA PHE A 309 -10.84 16.59 2.61
C PHE A 309 -11.83 16.10 3.68
N LYS A 310 -12.48 17.03 4.38
CA LYS A 310 -13.43 16.68 5.43
C LYS A 310 -14.65 15.94 4.89
N ASN A 311 -15.25 16.45 3.81
CA ASN A 311 -16.43 15.84 3.19
C ASN A 311 -16.09 14.45 2.62
N TRP A 312 -14.97 14.33 1.91
CA TRP A 312 -14.50 13.06 1.35
C TRP A 312 -14.30 12.01 2.44
N THR A 313 -13.50 12.34 3.47
CA THR A 313 -13.24 11.42 4.57
C THR A 313 -14.50 11.04 5.34
N GLN A 314 -15.35 12.03 5.67
CA GLN A 314 -16.59 11.80 6.41
C GLN A 314 -17.53 10.89 5.65
N SER A 315 -17.78 11.17 4.36
CA SER A 315 -18.71 10.36 3.54
C SER A 315 -18.23 8.93 3.38
N HIS A 316 -16.93 8.72 3.13
CA HIS A 316 -16.40 7.36 3.00
C HIS A 316 -16.45 6.57 4.32
N VAL A 317 -16.26 7.23 5.46
CA VAL A 317 -16.46 6.61 6.78
C VAL A 317 -17.93 6.22 6.98
N GLU A 318 -18.87 7.13 6.69
CA GLU A 318 -20.30 6.88 6.84
C GLU A 318 -20.79 5.79 5.88
N ASP A 319 -20.37 5.82 4.61
CA ASP A 319 -20.75 4.85 3.60
C ASP A 319 -20.15 3.46 3.88
N THR A 320 -18.90 3.42 4.35
CA THR A 320 -18.26 2.18 4.76
C THR A 320 -18.99 1.56 5.95
N GLU A 321 -19.36 2.34 6.95
CA GLU A 321 -20.12 1.84 8.10
C GLU A 321 -21.52 1.37 7.69
N ARG A 322 -22.20 2.14 6.85
CA ARG A 322 -23.60 1.90 6.48
C ARG A 322 -23.77 0.79 5.45
N TYR A 323 -22.90 0.73 4.46
CA TYR A 323 -23.10 -0.12 3.28
C TYR A 323 -22.14 -1.28 3.16
N LEU A 324 -20.93 -1.20 3.74
CA LEU A 324 -19.90 -2.21 3.58
C LEU A 324 -19.72 -3.07 4.84
N GLY A 325 -19.71 -2.45 6.02
CA GLY A 325 -19.44 -3.15 7.27
C GLY A 325 -18.03 -3.76 7.33
N LYS A 326 -17.06 -3.17 6.62
CA LYS A 326 -15.67 -3.61 6.46
C LYS A 326 -14.70 -2.57 7.03
N PRO A 327 -13.42 -2.91 7.28
CA PRO A 327 -12.41 -1.91 7.57
C PRO A 327 -12.18 -0.98 6.37
N LEU A 328 -11.79 0.28 6.64
CA LEU A 328 -11.39 1.28 5.65
C LEU A 328 -9.95 1.72 5.92
N LEU A 329 -9.12 1.75 4.87
CA LEU A 329 -7.78 2.33 4.89
C LEU A 329 -7.69 3.52 3.93
N VAL A 330 -6.97 4.58 4.34
CA VAL A 330 -6.44 5.58 3.41
C VAL A 330 -5.10 5.06 2.90
N THR A 331 -5.09 4.31 1.80
CA THR A 331 -3.90 3.61 1.31
C THR A 331 -2.90 4.53 0.63
N GLU A 332 -3.33 5.72 0.22
CA GLU A 332 -2.44 6.80 -0.19
C GLU A 332 -2.96 8.16 0.27
N TYR A 333 -2.05 8.99 0.77
CA TYR A 333 -2.32 10.40 1.01
C TYR A 333 -1.02 11.19 1.03
N GLY A 334 -1.09 12.42 0.54
CA GLY A 334 0.06 13.29 0.49
C GLY A 334 -0.31 14.73 0.17
N LYS A 335 0.66 15.62 0.27
CA LYS A 335 0.55 17.00 -0.18
C LYS A 335 1.84 17.40 -0.87
N PHE A 336 1.71 17.81 -2.13
CA PHE A 336 2.79 18.14 -3.03
C PHE A 336 3.57 19.36 -2.57
N LEU A 337 4.88 19.21 -2.44
CA LEU A 337 5.81 20.30 -2.11
C LEU A 337 6.33 20.92 -3.40
N TRP A 338 5.69 21.97 -3.86
CA TRP A 338 6.14 22.74 -5.01
C TRP A 338 6.19 24.21 -4.63
N GLU A 339 7.23 24.90 -5.10
CA GLU A 339 7.38 26.33 -4.90
C GLU A 339 6.13 27.08 -5.39
N GLY A 340 5.50 27.86 -4.50
CA GLY A 340 4.25 28.58 -4.79
C GLY A 340 2.95 27.77 -4.61
N VAL A 341 3.00 26.44 -4.41
CA VAL A 341 1.81 25.59 -4.18
C VAL A 341 1.66 25.20 -2.73
N ALA A 342 2.67 24.57 -2.14
CA ALA A 342 2.67 24.23 -0.73
C ALA A 342 4.10 24.19 -0.17
N ASN A 343 4.21 24.42 1.13
CA ASN A 343 5.46 24.30 1.88
C ASN A 343 5.37 23.18 2.94
N ARG A 344 6.51 22.83 3.55
CA ARG A 344 6.58 21.77 4.58
C ARG A 344 5.60 21.98 5.75
N THR A 345 5.27 23.22 6.12
CA THR A 345 4.30 23.49 7.19
C THR A 345 2.90 23.07 6.77
N GLN A 346 2.48 23.39 5.55
CA GLN A 346 1.19 23.02 5.00
C GLN A 346 1.08 21.50 4.80
N ARG A 347 2.14 20.84 4.28
CA ARG A 347 2.19 19.38 4.18
C ARG A 347 2.07 18.73 5.56
N ASN A 348 2.83 19.18 6.54
CA ASN A 348 2.81 18.61 7.88
C ASN A 348 1.47 18.84 8.61
N TYR A 349 0.81 19.97 8.33
CA TYR A 349 -0.56 20.23 8.80
C TYR A 349 -1.55 19.24 8.19
N PHE A 350 -1.50 19.04 6.86
CA PHE A 350 -2.33 18.06 6.16
C PHE A 350 -2.07 16.63 6.66
N LEU A 351 -0.80 16.24 6.80
CA LEU A 351 -0.41 14.96 7.39
C LEU A 351 -1.05 14.75 8.76
N GLY A 352 -0.97 15.75 9.65
CA GLY A 352 -1.61 15.70 10.96
C GLY A 352 -3.11 15.51 10.88
N MET A 353 -3.81 16.23 10.00
CA MET A 353 -5.27 16.12 9.86
C MET A 353 -5.72 14.72 9.41
N VAL A 354 -5.01 14.10 8.45
CA VAL A 354 -5.32 12.72 8.01
C VAL A 354 -5.13 11.75 9.17
N LEU A 355 -3.99 11.85 9.85
CA LEU A 355 -3.67 11.01 10.98
C LEU A 355 -4.66 11.18 12.15
N ASP A 356 -5.07 12.42 12.46
CA ASP A 356 -6.10 12.70 13.48
C ASP A 356 -7.44 12.09 13.09
N SER A 357 -7.83 12.14 11.80
CA SER A 357 -9.07 11.52 11.31
C SER A 357 -9.07 10.00 11.46
N ILE A 358 -7.92 9.36 11.19
CA ILE A 358 -7.74 7.92 11.41
C ILE A 358 -7.87 7.59 12.90
N TYR A 359 -7.17 8.33 13.76
CA TYR A 359 -7.22 8.11 15.21
C TYR A 359 -8.62 8.34 15.77
N ASP A 360 -9.30 9.43 15.39
CA ASP A 360 -10.64 9.74 15.86
C ASP A 360 -11.66 8.67 15.46
N SER A 361 -11.57 8.14 14.24
CA SER A 361 -12.41 7.03 13.79
C SER A 361 -12.11 5.75 14.57
N ALA A 362 -10.83 5.35 14.67
CA ALA A 362 -10.39 4.17 15.40
C ALA A 362 -10.80 4.23 16.89
N ALA A 363 -10.54 5.35 17.57
CA ALA A 363 -10.90 5.57 18.97
C ALA A 363 -12.40 5.60 19.21
N ALA A 364 -13.20 5.93 18.18
CA ALA A 364 -14.65 5.88 18.22
C ALA A 364 -15.23 4.50 17.85
N GLY A 365 -14.39 3.52 17.46
CA GLY A 365 -14.83 2.22 16.93
C GLY A 365 -15.43 2.30 15.54
N GLY A 366 -15.05 3.33 14.74
CA GLY A 366 -15.45 3.51 13.35
C GLY A 366 -14.61 2.67 12.39
N PRO A 367 -14.94 2.68 11.09
CA PRO A 367 -14.32 1.82 10.09
C PRO A 367 -12.95 2.31 9.58
N LEU A 368 -12.63 3.61 9.67
CA LEU A 368 -11.33 4.13 9.24
C LEU A 368 -10.28 3.80 10.29
N VAL A 369 -9.48 2.79 10.02
CA VAL A 369 -8.63 2.10 11.01
C VAL A 369 -7.14 2.10 10.67
N GLY A 370 -6.74 2.87 9.66
CA GLY A 370 -5.34 3.05 9.30
C GLY A 370 -5.14 3.79 7.99
N GLY A 371 -3.87 4.02 7.67
CA GLY A 371 -3.48 4.62 6.40
C GLY A 371 -1.99 4.58 6.14
N ALA A 372 -1.60 4.84 4.88
CA ALA A 372 -0.23 4.87 4.42
C ALA A 372 0.06 6.14 3.63
N PHE A 373 0.97 6.98 4.10
CA PHE A 373 1.34 8.20 3.39
C PHE A 373 2.14 7.91 2.12
N TRP A 374 1.97 8.73 1.11
CA TRP A 374 2.80 8.73 -0.09
C TRP A 374 3.86 9.82 0.05
N GLN A 375 5.16 9.49 0.03
CA GLN A 375 5.83 8.21 0.13
C GLN A 375 7.04 8.30 1.09
N LEU A 376 7.56 7.17 1.55
CA LEU A 376 8.80 7.10 2.32
C LEU A 376 9.99 6.91 1.38
N LEU A 377 11.01 7.76 1.52
CA LEU A 377 12.33 7.55 0.94
C LEU A 377 13.40 7.49 2.04
N ASP A 378 14.54 6.84 1.72
CA ASP A 378 15.76 6.93 2.51
C ASP A 378 16.64 8.09 2.02
N ASP A 379 17.54 8.57 2.87
CA ASP A 379 18.51 9.60 2.52
C ASP A 379 19.35 9.22 1.28
N GLY A 380 19.67 10.20 0.43
CA GLY A 380 20.41 9.98 -0.81
C GLY A 380 19.66 9.23 -1.91
N MET A 381 18.32 9.21 -1.86
CA MET A 381 17.45 8.70 -2.94
C MET A 381 16.85 9.84 -3.79
N ASP A 382 17.63 10.89 -4.07
CA ASP A 382 17.15 12.12 -4.70
C ASP A 382 16.51 11.91 -6.07
N THR A 383 16.93 10.89 -6.81
CA THR A 383 16.36 10.54 -8.13
C THR A 383 14.92 10.01 -8.06
N LEU A 384 14.43 9.65 -6.87
CA LEU A 384 13.08 9.16 -6.65
C LEU A 384 12.17 10.20 -5.98
N ARG A 385 12.67 11.43 -5.75
CA ARG A 385 11.86 12.52 -5.19
C ARG A 385 10.79 12.92 -6.19
N ASP A 386 9.54 12.94 -5.72
CA ASP A 386 8.36 13.30 -6.51
C ASP A 386 7.62 14.52 -5.93
N GLY A 387 8.16 15.13 -4.89
CA GLY A 387 7.55 16.26 -4.20
C GLY A 387 6.60 15.88 -3.06
N TYR A 388 6.28 14.61 -2.89
CA TYR A 388 5.48 14.09 -1.78
C TYR A 388 6.30 13.40 -0.71
N GLU A 389 7.53 13.06 -1.03
CA GLU A 389 8.39 12.24 -0.19
C GLU A 389 8.56 12.79 1.23
N ILE A 390 8.60 11.86 2.19
CA ILE A 390 9.04 12.08 3.55
C ILE A 390 10.33 11.29 3.76
N ILE A 391 11.40 11.99 4.16
CA ILE A 391 12.67 11.39 4.56
C ILE A 391 12.80 11.65 6.06
N LEU A 392 12.54 10.62 6.87
CA LEU A 392 12.38 10.75 8.32
C LEU A 392 13.56 11.43 9.02
N PRO A 393 14.84 11.17 8.67
CA PRO A 393 15.97 11.88 9.25
C PRO A 393 16.04 13.37 8.90
N GLU A 394 15.60 13.77 7.69
CA GLU A 394 15.61 15.15 7.22
C GLU A 394 14.41 15.95 7.74
N ASP A 395 13.24 15.32 7.84
CA ASP A 395 11.98 15.97 8.22
C ASP A 395 11.54 15.61 9.63
N ARG A 396 12.27 16.15 10.61
CA ARG A 396 12.03 15.89 12.04
C ARG A 396 10.59 16.21 12.48
N ARG A 397 9.94 17.19 11.83
CA ARG A 397 8.57 17.57 12.22
C ARG A 397 7.57 16.52 11.73
N ALA A 398 7.66 16.07 10.47
CA ALA A 398 6.85 14.97 9.97
C ALA A 398 7.10 13.69 10.77
N ALA A 399 8.36 13.34 11.02
CA ALA A 399 8.74 12.19 11.83
C ALA A 399 8.11 12.22 13.25
N SER A 400 8.10 13.42 13.89
CA SER A 400 7.46 13.60 15.20
C SER A 400 5.94 13.41 15.15
N ILE A 401 5.26 13.93 14.12
CA ILE A 401 3.82 13.75 13.92
C ILE A 401 3.49 12.27 13.72
N ILE A 402 4.22 11.59 12.82
CA ILE A 402 4.06 10.16 12.54
C ILE A 402 4.25 9.33 13.81
N SER A 403 5.36 9.54 14.54
CA SER A 403 5.64 8.77 15.76
C SER A 403 4.61 9.00 16.86
N SER A 404 4.09 10.23 16.98
CA SER A 404 3.04 10.54 17.96
C SER A 404 1.76 9.76 17.64
N HIS A 405 1.34 9.81 16.36
CA HIS A 405 0.15 9.10 15.88
C HIS A 405 0.29 7.58 16.00
N SER A 406 1.44 7.02 15.57
CA SER A 406 1.69 5.57 15.68
C SER A 406 1.57 5.08 17.12
N ARG A 407 2.09 5.85 18.10
CA ARG A 407 1.93 5.53 19.54
C ARG A 407 0.47 5.59 19.98
N GLN A 408 -0.28 6.62 19.56
CA GLN A 408 -1.70 6.75 19.90
C GLN A 408 -2.53 5.56 19.36
N LEU A 409 -2.26 5.11 18.12
CA LEU A 409 -2.89 3.91 17.57
C LEU A 409 -2.47 2.65 18.31
N ALA A 410 -1.19 2.51 18.66
CA ALA A 410 -0.69 1.36 19.43
C ALA A 410 -1.35 1.27 20.83
N GLU A 411 -1.68 2.40 21.46
CA GLU A 411 -2.40 2.44 22.73
C GLU A 411 -3.86 1.97 22.58
N LEU A 412 -4.44 2.01 21.38
CA LEU A 412 -5.78 1.49 21.10
C LEU A 412 -5.78 -0.03 20.82
N ASN A 413 -4.64 -0.62 20.48
CA ASN A 413 -4.53 -2.03 20.15
C ASN A 413 -4.95 -2.90 21.36
N GLY A 414 -5.86 -3.85 21.12
CA GLY A 414 -6.38 -4.74 22.15
C GLY A 414 -7.41 -4.12 23.11
N GLN A 415 -7.87 -2.85 22.91
CA GLN A 415 -8.96 -2.30 23.68
C GLN A 415 -10.31 -2.90 23.29
N ASP A 416 -11.22 -3.04 24.29
CA ASP A 416 -12.58 -3.52 24.07
C ASP A 416 -13.39 -2.56 23.19
N VAL A 417 -13.88 -3.08 22.09
CA VAL A 417 -14.64 -2.34 21.07
C VAL A 417 -16.01 -1.88 21.57
N GLU A 418 -16.65 -2.66 22.43
CA GLU A 418 -17.89 -2.20 23.05
C GLU A 418 -17.66 -0.94 23.91
N ALA A 419 -16.52 -0.87 24.60
CA ALA A 419 -16.13 0.33 25.31
C ALA A 419 -15.88 1.51 24.36
N LEU A 420 -15.27 1.28 23.21
CA LEU A 420 -15.06 2.30 22.17
C LEU A 420 -16.39 2.79 21.57
N ARG A 421 -17.32 1.88 21.21
CA ARG A 421 -18.67 2.22 20.72
C ARG A 421 -19.48 3.01 21.73
N ARG A 422 -19.42 2.68 23.03
CA ARG A 422 -20.07 3.43 24.10
C ARG A 422 -19.51 4.86 24.23
N ARG A 423 -18.20 5.05 24.00
CA ARG A 423 -17.55 6.38 23.94
C ARG A 423 -18.08 7.20 22.75
N ARG A 424 -18.26 6.58 21.57
CA ARG A 424 -18.84 7.23 20.37
C ARG A 424 -20.26 7.73 20.62
N SER A 425 -21.15 6.90 21.15
CA SER A 425 -22.53 7.27 21.46
C SER A 425 -22.60 8.47 22.42
N ARG A 426 -21.72 8.54 23.42
CA ARG A 426 -21.64 9.66 24.34
C ARG A 426 -21.10 10.94 23.68
N ARG A 427 -20.19 10.85 22.70
CA ARG A 427 -19.71 12.02 21.93
C ARG A 427 -20.75 12.52 20.94
N ALA A 428 -21.46 11.64 20.24
CA ALA A 428 -22.53 11.99 19.32
C ALA A 428 -23.64 12.77 20.02
N ASN A 429 -24.10 12.31 21.21
CA ASN A 429 -25.08 13.00 22.01
C ASN A 429 -24.64 14.38 22.55
N ARG A 430 -23.31 14.62 22.68
CA ARG A 430 -22.79 15.95 23.02
C ARG A 430 -22.72 16.90 21.82
N LYS A 431 -22.48 16.39 20.58
CA LYS A 431 -22.43 17.24 19.37
C LYS A 431 -23.81 17.72 18.91
N ILE A 432 -24.85 16.94 19.11
CA ILE A 432 -26.23 17.33 18.75
C ILE A 432 -26.71 18.56 19.55
N HIS A 433 -26.07 18.86 20.69
CA HIS A 433 -26.41 20.04 21.50
C HIS A 433 -25.67 21.35 21.12
N VAL A 434 -24.78 21.33 20.09
CA VAL A 434 -23.90 22.50 19.78
C VAL A 434 -24.12 23.09 18.38
N ASP A 435 -24.62 22.34 17.37
CA ASP A 435 -24.71 22.85 15.99
C ASP A 435 -26.15 22.97 15.48
N GLY A 436 -26.76 24.12 15.74
CA GLY A 436 -27.91 24.63 15.04
C GLY A 436 -27.60 25.97 14.41
N SER A 437 -26.96 26.02 13.20
CA SER A 437 -27.13 27.14 12.25
C SER A 437 -26.12 27.06 11.07
N GLY A 438 -26.62 27.27 9.84
CA GLY A 438 -25.83 27.83 8.73
C GLY A 438 -25.71 27.01 7.45
N ARG A 439 -26.68 27.14 6.52
CA ARG A 439 -26.55 26.71 5.12
C ARG A 439 -26.14 27.89 4.23
N GLY A 440 -25.07 27.73 3.42
CA GLY A 440 -24.68 28.69 2.38
C GLY A 440 -24.50 27.97 1.03
N ARG A 441 -24.97 28.63 -0.06
CA ARG A 441 -25.04 28.11 -1.44
C ARG A 441 -23.71 28.25 -2.19
N SER A 442 -23.38 27.27 -3.06
CA SER A 442 -22.24 27.29 -3.97
C SER A 442 -22.60 27.72 -5.38
N SER A 443 -21.68 28.43 -6.06
CA SER A 443 -21.74 28.83 -7.47
C SER A 443 -20.79 27.98 -8.32
N SER A 444 -21.24 27.62 -9.53
CA SER A 444 -20.56 26.75 -10.49
C SER A 444 -19.59 27.51 -11.40
N HIS A 445 -18.38 26.95 -11.60
CA HIS A 445 -17.46 27.37 -12.68
C HIS A 445 -16.93 26.14 -13.42
N THR A 446 -16.89 26.21 -14.76
CA THR A 446 -16.52 25.13 -15.69
C THR A 446 -15.06 25.24 -16.13
N PRO A 447 -14.35 24.11 -16.44
CA PRO A 447 -12.89 24.07 -16.44
C PRO A 447 -12.19 23.91 -17.78
N GLN A 448 -10.90 24.29 -17.78
CA GLN A 448 -9.91 24.00 -18.85
C GLN A 448 -9.07 22.74 -18.48
N PHE A 449 -9.68 21.57 -18.48
CA PHE A 449 -9.12 20.40 -17.78
C PHE A 449 -8.31 19.41 -18.63
N LYS A 450 -8.52 19.37 -19.96
CA LYS A 450 -7.85 18.37 -20.83
C LYS A 450 -6.33 18.50 -20.95
N ILE A 451 -5.77 19.68 -20.72
CA ILE A 451 -4.33 19.94 -20.95
C ILE A 451 -3.48 19.61 -19.72
N LEU A 452 -4.05 19.66 -18.51
CA LEU A 452 -3.31 19.44 -17.27
C LEU A 452 -3.23 17.98 -16.84
N LEU A 453 -4.24 17.18 -17.15
CA LEU A 453 -4.21 15.72 -16.94
C LEU A 453 -3.05 15.08 -17.74
N LEU A 454 -2.77 15.59 -18.94
CA LEU A 454 -1.63 15.18 -19.77
C LEU A 454 -0.26 15.57 -19.14
N ARG A 455 -0.20 16.63 -18.32
CA ARG A 455 1.03 17.04 -17.64
C ARG A 455 1.31 16.23 -16.38
N PHE A 456 0.28 15.76 -15.68
CA PHE A 456 0.42 14.84 -14.54
C PHE A 456 0.88 13.46 -15.01
N ILE A 457 0.34 12.98 -16.12
CA ILE A 457 0.82 11.76 -16.82
C ILE A 457 2.26 11.94 -17.33
N ALA A 458 2.65 13.15 -17.77
CA ALA A 458 4.01 13.44 -18.21
C ALA A 458 5.02 13.52 -17.05
N PHE A 459 4.59 13.87 -15.84
CA PHE A 459 5.44 13.90 -14.65
C PHE A 459 5.84 12.49 -14.20
N PHE A 460 4.93 11.54 -14.16
CA PHE A 460 5.26 10.14 -13.92
C PHE A 460 6.12 9.55 -15.06
N ARG A 461 6.01 10.02 -16.31
CA ARG A 461 6.93 9.68 -17.41
C ARG A 461 8.38 10.08 -17.15
N SER A 462 8.62 11.14 -16.39
CA SER A 462 9.97 11.59 -16.03
C SER A 462 10.66 10.64 -15.06
N VAL A 463 9.92 9.94 -14.19
CA VAL A 463 10.49 8.96 -13.24
C VAL A 463 10.97 7.70 -13.98
N SER A 464 10.23 7.24 -14.99
CA SER A 464 10.63 6.10 -15.82
C SER A 464 11.88 6.36 -16.67
N SER A 465 12.07 7.58 -17.17
CA SER A 465 13.25 7.95 -17.97
C SER A 465 14.53 8.15 -17.13
N LEU A 466 14.43 8.32 -15.82
CA LEU A 466 15.57 8.47 -14.91
C LEU A 466 16.27 7.13 -14.61
N PHE A 467 15.67 6.00 -14.93
CA PHE A 467 16.29 4.68 -14.77
C PHE A 467 17.02 4.18 -16.02
N SER A 468 16.88 4.85 -17.18
CA SER A 468 17.57 4.49 -18.41
C SER A 468 19.00 5.07 -18.55
N GLY A 469 19.53 5.71 -17.52
CA GLY A 469 20.81 6.42 -17.54
C GLY A 469 21.78 6.12 -16.39
N VAL A 470 21.67 4.96 -15.70
CA VAL A 470 22.68 4.50 -14.71
C VAL A 470 22.89 3.00 -14.81
#